data_ec50c932d42141700ca05e8a0a423d0b
#
_entry.id   ec50c932d42141700ca05e8a0a423d0b
#
_cell.length_a   1.000
_cell.length_b   1.000
_cell.length_c   1.000
_cell.angle_alpha   90.00
_cell.angle_beta   90.00
_cell.angle_gamma   90.00
#
_symmetry.space_group_name_H-M   'P 1'
#
loop_
_entity.id
_entity.type
_entity.pdbx_description
1 polymer ?
#
loop_
_entity_poly.entity_id
_entity_poly.type
_entity_poly.pdbx_seq_one_letter_code
_entity_poly.pdbx_strand_id
1 'polypeptide(L)'
;MRLDNRGNWSLIGLLVVVAIIGVGIYFMFGKMAGMSTVKSDSQLVDQAGKKQTIYGRSMDTAKGADCQEHLNQILLGINTFKISDPNGATPPSLKDIRMGVGPDYFKCPVSGQAYIYDPATGTARCPYPSHAKF
;
A
#
# COMPACT_ATOMS: atom_id res chain seq x y z
N MET A 1 -4.21 42.69 57.54
CA MET A 1 -3.79 42.20 56.18
C MET A 1 -4.99 41.56 55.53
N ARG A 2 -5.62 42.24 54.57
CA ARG A 2 -6.68 41.63 53.72
C ARG A 2 -6.00 40.89 52.62
N LEU A 3 -6.08 39.58 52.65
CA LEU A 3 -5.64 38.71 51.57
C LEU A 3 -6.64 38.87 50.40
N ASP A 4 -6.18 39.51 49.34
CA ASP A 4 -6.95 39.68 48.10
C ASP A 4 -7.27 38.32 47.50
N ASN A 5 -8.51 37.87 47.67
CA ASN A 5 -9.01 36.57 47.21
C ASN A 5 -9.31 36.54 45.71
N ARG A 6 -8.93 37.60 44.98
CA ARG A 6 -9.16 37.70 43.51
C ARG A 6 -8.12 36.94 42.67
N GLY A 7 -6.95 36.62 43.24
CA GLY A 7 -5.90 35.87 42.52
C GLY A 7 -6.14 34.35 42.44
N ASN A 8 -6.88 33.78 43.42
CA ASN A 8 -7.06 32.32 43.48
C ASN A 8 -8.08 31.76 42.50
N TRP A 9 -9.05 32.55 42.05
CA TRP A 9 -10.05 32.09 41.08
C TRP A 9 -9.45 31.83 39.67
N SER A 10 -8.47 32.63 39.26
CA SER A 10 -7.75 32.41 38.01
C SER A 10 -6.90 31.14 38.08
N LEU A 11 -6.25 30.86 39.20
CA LEU A 11 -5.46 29.62 39.40
C LEU A 11 -6.36 28.38 39.43
N ILE A 12 -7.52 28.46 40.10
CA ILE A 12 -8.48 27.37 40.16
C ILE A 12 -9.05 27.08 38.74
N GLY A 13 -9.38 28.13 37.99
CA GLY A 13 -9.84 27.99 36.61
C GLY A 13 -8.81 27.33 35.72
N LEU A 14 -7.53 27.72 35.84
CA LEU A 14 -6.43 27.11 35.07
C LEU A 14 -6.25 25.63 35.43
N LEU A 15 -6.31 25.26 36.70
CA LEU A 15 -6.20 23.85 37.13
C LEU A 15 -7.35 22.98 36.60
N VAL A 16 -8.57 23.51 36.59
CA VAL A 16 -9.74 22.79 36.06
C VAL A 16 -9.58 22.56 34.57
N VAL A 17 -9.13 23.55 33.79
CA VAL A 17 -8.90 23.42 32.35
C VAL A 17 -7.81 22.37 32.09
N VAL A 18 -6.70 22.39 32.81
CA VAL A 18 -5.62 21.40 32.66
C VAL A 18 -6.11 19.99 33.03
N ALA A 19 -6.94 19.85 34.07
CA ALA A 19 -7.53 18.56 34.44
C ALA A 19 -8.45 18.01 33.32
N ILE A 20 -9.30 18.86 32.74
CA ILE A 20 -10.20 18.44 31.63
C ILE A 20 -9.40 18.01 30.40
N ILE A 21 -8.37 18.77 30.05
CA ILE A 21 -7.47 18.41 28.93
C ILE A 21 -6.75 17.09 29.23
N GLY A 22 -6.24 16.91 30.44
CA GLY A 22 -5.57 15.68 30.87
C GLY A 22 -6.48 14.45 30.78
N VAL A 23 -7.72 14.59 31.24
CA VAL A 23 -8.74 13.52 31.14
C VAL A 23 -9.07 13.25 29.66
N GLY A 24 -9.22 14.27 28.83
CA GLY A 24 -9.47 14.13 27.39
C GLY A 24 -8.34 13.36 26.69
N ILE A 25 -7.09 13.72 26.98
CA ILE A 25 -5.91 13.03 26.46
C ILE A 25 -5.88 11.58 26.96
N TYR A 26 -6.16 11.34 28.24
CA TYR A 26 -6.21 10.00 28.83
C TYR A 26 -7.26 9.12 28.15
N PHE A 27 -8.46 9.65 27.84
CA PHE A 27 -9.49 8.91 27.11
C PHE A 27 -9.15 8.68 25.64
N MET A 28 -8.49 9.62 24.99
CA MET A 28 -8.05 9.45 23.60
C MET A 28 -6.87 8.48 23.47
N PHE A 29 -5.86 8.61 24.31
CA PHE A 29 -4.66 7.79 24.25
C PHE A 29 -4.74 6.52 25.10
N GLY A 30 -5.50 6.52 26.20
CA GLY A 30 -5.68 5.34 27.05
C GLY A 30 -6.43 4.21 26.35
N LYS A 31 -7.31 4.51 25.39
CA LYS A 31 -7.91 3.49 24.52
C LYS A 31 -6.96 2.98 23.43
N MET A 32 -5.91 3.75 23.10
CA MET A 32 -4.84 3.27 22.20
C MET A 32 -3.82 2.37 22.90
N ALA A 33 -3.66 2.47 24.22
CA ALA A 33 -2.80 1.55 24.98
C ALA A 33 -3.41 0.15 25.14
N GLY A 34 -4.68 -0.03 24.73
CA GLY A 34 -5.32 -1.33 24.57
C GLY A 34 -5.13 -1.93 23.17
N MET A 35 -4.19 -1.43 22.35
CA MET A 35 -3.69 -2.18 21.21
C MET A 35 -3.02 -3.41 21.78
N SER A 36 -3.84 -4.47 21.91
CA SER A 36 -3.43 -5.82 22.19
C SER A 36 -2.11 -6.07 21.47
N THR A 37 -1.07 -6.30 22.26
CA THR A 37 0.09 -7.04 21.79
C THR A 37 -0.49 -8.24 21.08
N VAL A 38 -0.50 -8.18 19.74
CA VAL A 38 -0.87 -9.32 18.90
C VAL A 38 0.06 -10.43 19.38
N LYS A 39 -0.52 -11.41 20.10
CA LYS A 39 0.21 -12.60 20.46
C LYS A 39 0.81 -13.11 19.16
N SER A 40 2.12 -13.23 19.12
CA SER A 40 2.89 -13.74 17.97
C SER A 40 2.47 -15.17 17.55
N ASP A 41 1.43 -15.70 18.16
CA ASP A 41 0.89 -17.05 17.95
C ASP A 41 -0.31 -17.12 17.00
N SER A 42 -0.86 -16.01 16.54
CA SER A 42 -1.85 -16.06 15.46
C SER A 42 -1.15 -16.14 14.10
N GLN A 43 -0.51 -17.29 13.87
CA GLN A 43 0.03 -17.66 12.58
C GLN A 43 -1.14 -18.04 11.67
N LEU A 44 -1.62 -17.07 10.89
CA LEU A 44 -2.45 -17.38 9.76
C LEU A 44 -1.55 -18.05 8.71
N VAL A 45 -1.66 -19.37 8.64
CA VAL A 45 -1.04 -20.14 7.58
C VAL A 45 -1.82 -19.83 6.32
N ASP A 46 -1.19 -19.30 5.29
CA ASP A 46 -1.82 -19.15 3.98
C ASP A 46 -2.02 -20.55 3.34
N GLN A 47 -2.83 -20.61 2.29
CA GLN A 47 -3.11 -21.86 1.57
C GLN A 47 -1.85 -22.51 0.94
N ALA A 48 -0.72 -21.78 0.92
CA ALA A 48 0.56 -22.27 0.43
C ALA A 48 1.48 -22.77 1.56
N GLY A 49 1.00 -22.81 2.81
CA GLY A 49 1.77 -23.31 3.96
C GLY A 49 2.87 -22.37 4.46
N LYS A 50 2.98 -21.15 3.94
CA LYS A 50 3.95 -20.17 4.41
C LYS A 50 3.37 -19.37 5.57
N LYS A 51 4.08 -19.36 6.69
CA LYS A 51 3.76 -18.53 7.86
C LYS A 51 3.95 -17.06 7.52
N GLN A 52 2.88 -16.34 7.25
CA GLN A 52 2.92 -14.93 6.92
C GLN A 52 2.36 -14.09 8.06
N THR A 53 3.10 -13.06 8.48
CA THR A 53 2.61 -12.09 9.47
C THR A 53 1.55 -11.19 8.82
N ILE A 54 0.68 -10.58 9.65
CA ILE A 54 -0.30 -9.57 9.17
C ILE A 54 0.39 -8.45 8.40
N TYR A 55 1.57 -8.03 8.86
CA TYR A 55 2.40 -7.02 8.19
C TYR A 55 2.88 -7.50 6.81
N GLY A 56 3.39 -8.73 6.71
CA GLY A 56 3.82 -9.31 5.43
C GLY A 56 2.67 -9.39 4.42
N ARG A 57 1.47 -9.77 4.88
CA ARG A 57 0.27 -9.82 4.03
C ARG A 57 -0.15 -8.45 3.52
N SER A 58 -0.08 -7.40 4.36
CA SER A 58 -0.37 -6.02 3.93
C SER A 58 0.64 -5.53 2.89
N MET A 59 1.91 -5.86 3.07
CA MET A 59 2.97 -5.52 2.10
C MET A 59 2.77 -6.25 0.77
N ASP A 60 2.40 -7.52 0.79
CA ASP A 60 2.15 -8.30 -0.43
C ASP A 60 0.91 -7.80 -1.17
N THR A 61 -0.13 -7.38 -0.43
CA THR A 61 -1.32 -6.75 -1.02
C THR A 61 -0.97 -5.43 -1.71
N ALA A 62 -0.17 -4.57 -1.06
CA ALA A 62 0.28 -3.31 -1.64
C ALA A 62 1.11 -3.54 -2.92
N LYS A 63 2.09 -4.44 -2.86
CA LYS A 63 2.88 -4.82 -4.05
C LYS A 63 2.04 -5.49 -5.13
N GLY A 64 0.96 -6.17 -4.77
CA GLY A 64 0.00 -6.72 -5.71
C GLY A 64 -0.73 -5.63 -6.49
N ALA A 65 -1.11 -4.54 -5.83
CA ALA A 65 -1.69 -3.36 -6.47
C ALA A 65 -0.68 -2.69 -7.44
N ASP A 66 0.58 -2.55 -7.02
CA ASP A 66 1.64 -2.04 -7.90
C ASP A 66 1.84 -2.91 -9.14
N CYS A 67 1.78 -4.25 -8.98
CA CYS A 67 1.87 -5.17 -10.11
C CYS A 67 0.71 -4.98 -11.10
N GLN A 68 -0.50 -4.79 -10.60
CA GLN A 68 -1.68 -4.54 -11.43
C GLN A 68 -1.54 -3.20 -12.18
N GLU A 69 -1.06 -2.17 -11.51
CA GLU A 69 -0.82 -0.86 -12.12
C GLU A 69 0.23 -0.94 -13.23
N HIS A 70 1.36 -1.64 -12.99
CA HIS A 70 2.37 -1.86 -14.02
C HIS A 70 1.78 -2.56 -15.25
N LEU A 71 0.97 -3.61 -15.06
CA LEU A 71 0.33 -4.32 -16.17
C LEU A 71 -0.64 -3.42 -16.94
N ASN A 72 -1.45 -2.62 -16.25
CA ASN A 72 -2.38 -1.68 -16.88
C ASN A 72 -1.64 -0.66 -17.75
N GLN A 73 -0.54 -0.10 -17.24
CA GLN A 73 0.27 0.85 -18.00
C GLN A 73 0.99 0.19 -19.18
N ILE A 74 1.46 -1.05 -19.03
CA ILE A 74 2.04 -1.83 -20.13
C ILE A 74 1.00 -2.06 -21.22
N LEU A 75 -0.23 -2.45 -20.86
CA LEU A 75 -1.33 -2.65 -21.81
C LEU A 75 -1.70 -1.35 -22.52
N LEU A 76 -1.70 -0.23 -21.81
CA LEU A 76 -1.90 1.09 -22.41
C LEU A 76 -0.77 1.43 -23.41
N GLY A 77 0.47 1.14 -23.06
CA GLY A 77 1.64 1.31 -23.93
C GLY A 77 1.55 0.45 -25.20
N ILE A 78 1.11 -0.80 -25.08
CA ILE A 78 0.87 -1.70 -26.21
C ILE A 78 -0.20 -1.12 -27.14
N ASN A 79 -1.31 -0.65 -26.57
CA ASN A 79 -2.39 -0.03 -27.35
C ASN A 79 -1.93 1.25 -28.06
N THR A 80 -1.14 2.08 -27.40
CA THR A 80 -0.55 3.28 -27.99
C THR A 80 0.38 2.94 -29.15
N PHE A 81 1.20 1.90 -28.99
CA PHE A 81 2.07 1.40 -30.06
C PHE A 81 1.25 0.96 -31.27
N LYS A 82 0.19 0.16 -31.05
CA LYS A 82 -0.71 -0.32 -32.12
C LYS A 82 -1.37 0.84 -32.89
N ILE A 83 -1.80 1.89 -32.18
CA ILE A 83 -2.41 3.07 -32.82
C ILE A 83 -1.37 3.85 -33.63
N SER A 84 -0.12 3.85 -33.21
CA SER A 84 0.98 4.57 -33.86
C SER A 84 1.57 3.79 -35.06
N ASP A 85 1.35 2.47 -35.12
CA ASP A 85 1.82 1.63 -36.21
C ASP A 85 0.86 1.71 -37.40
N PRO A 86 1.32 1.99 -38.63
CA PRO A 86 0.47 2.07 -39.82
C PRO A 86 -0.33 0.79 -40.13
N ASN A 87 0.20 -0.35 -39.70
CA ASN A 87 -0.43 -1.66 -39.91
C ASN A 87 -1.22 -2.13 -38.70
N GLY A 88 -1.25 -1.34 -37.59
CA GLY A 88 -1.88 -1.70 -36.34
C GLY A 88 -1.22 -2.91 -35.65
N ALA A 89 0.06 -3.17 -35.95
CA ALA A 89 0.78 -4.31 -35.40
C ALA A 89 1.05 -4.14 -33.90
N THR A 90 1.09 -5.25 -33.17
CA THR A 90 1.54 -5.29 -31.76
C THR A 90 3.06 -5.16 -31.70
N PRO A 91 3.62 -4.58 -30.62
CA PRO A 91 5.06 -4.50 -30.45
C PRO A 91 5.66 -5.93 -30.38
N PRO A 92 6.81 -6.19 -31.02
CA PRO A 92 7.45 -7.51 -30.97
C PRO A 92 7.95 -7.87 -29.57
N SER A 93 8.26 -6.87 -28.73
CA SER A 93 8.62 -7.08 -27.34
C SER A 93 8.15 -5.91 -26.45
N LEU A 94 8.08 -6.12 -25.12
CA LEU A 94 7.73 -5.07 -24.18
C LEU A 94 8.77 -3.94 -24.14
N LYS A 95 10.00 -4.19 -24.57
CA LYS A 95 11.07 -3.18 -24.63
C LYS A 95 10.87 -2.17 -25.77
N ASP A 96 10.11 -2.55 -26.80
CA ASP A 96 9.81 -1.70 -27.94
C ASP A 96 8.73 -0.66 -27.64
N ILE A 97 8.04 -0.85 -26.50
CA ILE A 97 7.08 0.12 -25.99
C ILE A 97 7.87 1.28 -25.37
N ARG A 98 7.82 2.46 -25.99
CA ARG A 98 8.54 3.66 -25.56
C ARG A 98 7.82 4.34 -24.38
N MET A 99 7.81 3.69 -23.21
CA MET A 99 7.16 4.22 -22.00
C MET A 99 8.09 5.13 -21.17
N GLY A 100 9.40 5.23 -21.51
CA GLY A 100 10.37 5.99 -20.73
C GLY A 100 10.68 5.40 -19.35
N VAL A 101 10.32 4.13 -19.11
CA VAL A 101 10.53 3.42 -17.84
C VAL A 101 11.75 2.52 -17.89
N GLY A 102 12.34 2.25 -16.72
CA GLY A 102 13.48 1.33 -16.62
C GLY A 102 13.09 -0.14 -16.81
N PRO A 103 14.09 -1.03 -17.05
CA PRO A 103 13.86 -2.45 -17.32
C PRO A 103 13.18 -3.20 -16.18
N ASP A 104 13.30 -2.71 -14.95
CA ASP A 104 12.67 -3.32 -13.77
C ASP A 104 11.16 -3.11 -13.72
N TYR A 105 10.65 -2.15 -14.51
CA TYR A 105 9.20 -1.91 -14.63
C TYR A 105 8.46 -3.09 -15.29
N PHE A 106 9.16 -3.87 -16.12
CA PHE A 106 8.61 -5.05 -16.79
C PHE A 106 8.72 -6.33 -15.95
N LYS A 107 8.87 -6.18 -14.63
CA LYS A 107 8.95 -7.28 -13.66
C LYS A 107 7.90 -7.11 -12.57
N CYS A 108 7.42 -8.24 -12.05
CA CYS A 108 6.53 -8.22 -10.90
C CYS A 108 7.27 -7.73 -9.65
N PRO A 109 6.80 -6.70 -8.93
CA PRO A 109 7.46 -6.17 -7.73
C PRO A 109 7.44 -7.14 -6.54
N VAL A 110 6.59 -8.19 -6.57
CA VAL A 110 6.54 -9.22 -5.54
C VAL A 110 7.53 -10.34 -5.83
N SER A 111 7.49 -10.92 -7.04
CA SER A 111 8.29 -12.09 -7.40
C SER A 111 9.59 -11.75 -8.10
N GLY A 112 9.78 -10.54 -8.60
CA GLY A 112 10.92 -10.14 -9.42
C GLY A 112 10.95 -10.79 -10.81
N GLN A 113 9.96 -11.63 -11.15
CA GLN A 113 9.87 -12.32 -12.43
C GLN A 113 9.38 -11.37 -13.53
N ALA A 114 9.93 -11.51 -14.74
CA ALA A 114 9.47 -10.73 -15.89
C ALA A 114 8.02 -11.10 -16.26
N TYR A 115 7.25 -10.10 -16.69
CA TYR A 115 5.91 -10.34 -17.21
C TYR A 115 5.96 -11.20 -18.48
N ILE A 116 4.99 -12.10 -18.60
CA ILE A 116 4.81 -12.92 -19.80
C ILE A 116 4.05 -12.08 -20.81
N TYR A 117 4.65 -11.87 -21.97
CA TYR A 117 4.07 -11.11 -23.07
C TYR A 117 3.82 -12.02 -24.27
N ASP A 118 2.64 -11.91 -24.87
CA ASP A 118 2.29 -12.57 -26.11
C ASP A 118 2.16 -11.52 -27.22
N PRO A 119 3.14 -11.46 -28.15
CA PRO A 119 3.10 -10.50 -29.24
C PRO A 119 1.98 -10.77 -30.26
N ALA A 120 1.44 -12.00 -30.35
CA ALA A 120 0.37 -12.31 -31.29
C ALA A 120 -0.96 -11.66 -30.86
N THR A 121 -1.23 -11.62 -29.56
CA THR A 121 -2.47 -11.07 -29.01
C THR A 121 -2.28 -9.66 -28.44
N GLY A 122 -1.04 -9.25 -28.15
CA GLY A 122 -0.73 -8.01 -27.46
C GLY A 122 -1.12 -8.03 -25.99
N THR A 123 -1.13 -9.21 -25.36
CA THR A 123 -1.48 -9.36 -23.94
C THR A 123 -0.24 -9.53 -23.09
N ALA A 124 -0.28 -8.94 -21.88
CA ALA A 124 0.76 -9.11 -20.87
C ALA A 124 0.11 -9.64 -19.58
N ARG A 125 0.79 -10.55 -18.89
CA ARG A 125 0.30 -11.14 -17.63
C ARG A 125 1.41 -11.37 -16.63
N CYS A 126 1.07 -11.38 -15.35
CA CYS A 126 1.99 -11.72 -14.29
C CYS A 126 2.14 -13.25 -14.17
N PRO A 127 3.38 -13.78 -14.09
CA PRO A 127 3.60 -15.20 -13.86
C PRO A 127 3.36 -15.62 -12.40
N TYR A 128 3.22 -14.68 -11.48
CA TYR A 128 3.03 -14.97 -10.06
C TYR A 128 1.61 -15.48 -9.78
N PRO A 129 1.43 -16.68 -9.19
CA PRO A 129 0.10 -17.32 -9.08
C PRO A 129 -0.95 -16.51 -8.35
N SER A 130 -0.58 -15.77 -7.30
CA SER A 130 -1.51 -14.91 -6.57
C SER A 130 -1.97 -13.69 -7.37
N HIS A 131 -1.30 -13.37 -8.47
CA HIS A 131 -1.61 -12.27 -9.40
C HIS A 131 -2.24 -12.76 -10.71
N ALA A 132 -2.61 -14.03 -10.81
CA ALA A 132 -3.18 -14.62 -12.03
C ALA A 132 -4.54 -14.01 -12.45
N LYS A 133 -5.09 -13.15 -11.62
CA LYS A 133 -6.36 -12.41 -11.90
C LYS A 133 -6.12 -11.06 -12.59
N PHE A 134 -4.85 -10.67 -12.79
CA PHE A 134 -4.46 -9.41 -13.39
C PHE A 134 -4.02 -9.63 -14.83
#